data_c9ad2acbd3fe6d9115345e758bc712fd
#
_entry.id   c9ad2acbd3fe6d9115345e758bc712fd
#
_cell.length_a   1.000
_cell.length_b   1.000
_cell.length_c   1.000
_cell.angle_alpha   90.00
_cell.angle_beta   90.00
_cell.angle_gamma   90.00
#
_symmetry.space_group_name_H-M   'P 1'
#
loop_
_entity.id
_entity.type
_entity.pdbx_description
1 polymer ?
#
loop_
_entity_poly.entity_id
_entity_poly.type
_entity_poly.pdbx_seq_one_letter_code
_entity_poly.pdbx_strand_id
1 'polypeptide(L)'
;EEAIMFFNLNCGSRLGHALALGEDPDEYYEGKRNCILITQQDYLDNLVWVYYRVKRFSLTGYDDILLNIEQEYNKYFRLIYGDAVSNEFFDAVMREAREYFRNTNNRVAQGYGNTHFSFRISEYYSAWKLRGDDPECYKNGYFKELENFSEWKRFSINKECPRDYRIRYNPECAYLYFLYHYNPHVKIEGKKTIEVPISYKMIKCIKEIQREMQFWISKLGIGIEVNPSSNFFIGTFDRYDKHPVFKLYNLGLTSSESKLNECPQIPVCINTDDQGIFSTYLENEYALIALALEKAKDKDGKNLYNRMYIYQWIENIRKLGLQLSFAKPQISEQKIDTLVGDKKQCYNDYSEIIKENKHIESIYDYNVSDFSVCR
;
A
#
# COMPACT_ATOMS: atom_id res chain seq x y z
N GLU A 1 0.60 0.55 -0.46
CA GLU A 1 0.39 1.91 0.05
C GLU A 1 1.70 2.63 0.30
N GLU A 2 2.61 2.05 1.06
CA GLU A 2 3.91 2.67 1.36
C GLU A 2 4.68 3.03 0.10
N ALA A 3 4.74 2.13 -0.89
CA ALA A 3 5.37 2.41 -2.17
C ALA A 3 4.74 3.62 -2.88
N ILE A 4 3.41 3.74 -2.86
CA ILE A 4 2.71 4.88 -3.47
C ILE A 4 3.10 6.19 -2.77
N MET A 5 3.15 6.17 -1.45
CA MET A 5 3.47 7.37 -0.65
C MET A 5 4.96 7.72 -0.71
N PHE A 6 5.83 6.71 -0.64
CA PHE A 6 7.28 6.91 -0.62
C PHE A 6 7.81 7.43 -1.96
N PHE A 7 7.36 6.82 -3.06
CA PHE A 7 7.79 7.23 -4.40
C PHE A 7 6.92 8.30 -5.03
N ASN A 8 5.93 8.83 -4.30
CA ASN A 8 4.96 9.80 -4.81
C ASN A 8 4.36 9.35 -6.16
N LEU A 9 3.92 8.09 -6.20
CA LEU A 9 3.33 7.52 -7.41
C LEU A 9 2.03 8.24 -7.74
N ASN A 10 1.87 8.59 -9.00
CA ASN A 10 0.72 9.32 -9.51
C ASN A 10 0.34 8.82 -10.92
N CYS A 11 -0.45 9.59 -11.63
CA CYS A 11 -0.90 9.28 -12.98
C CYS A 11 0.25 8.86 -13.90
N GLY A 12 0.11 7.70 -14.52
CA GLY A 12 1.11 7.08 -15.39
C GLY A 12 2.11 6.16 -14.69
N SER A 13 2.12 6.13 -13.35
CA SER A 13 2.85 5.10 -12.59
C SER A 13 2.14 3.75 -12.65
N ARG A 14 2.86 2.64 -12.41
CA ARG A 14 2.30 1.28 -12.37
C ARG A 14 2.72 0.54 -11.11
N LEU A 15 1.80 -0.29 -10.61
CA LEU A 15 2.05 -1.29 -9.58
C LEU A 15 2.03 -2.67 -10.22
N GLY A 16 3.06 -3.47 -10.02
CA GLY A 16 3.11 -4.86 -10.47
C GLY A 16 2.23 -5.77 -9.60
N HIS A 17 1.53 -6.69 -10.22
CA HIS A 17 0.64 -7.70 -9.64
C HIS A 17 -0.53 -7.13 -8.81
N ALA A 18 -0.26 -6.59 -7.64
CA ALA A 18 -1.24 -5.99 -6.72
C ALA A 18 -2.49 -6.86 -6.47
N LEU A 19 -2.34 -8.20 -6.43
CA LEU A 19 -3.44 -9.17 -6.35
C LEU A 19 -4.35 -8.94 -5.16
N ALA A 20 -3.78 -8.62 -4.01
CA ALA A 20 -4.53 -8.34 -2.78
C ALA A 20 -5.55 -7.20 -2.91
N LEU A 21 -5.42 -6.34 -3.93
CA LEU A 21 -6.42 -5.31 -4.21
C LEU A 21 -7.69 -5.84 -4.86
N GLY A 22 -7.68 -7.02 -5.45
CA GLY A 22 -8.83 -7.56 -6.17
C GLY A 22 -9.22 -8.98 -5.76
N GLU A 23 -8.40 -9.71 -4.99
CA GLU A 23 -8.79 -10.99 -4.40
C GLU A 23 -9.97 -10.80 -3.45
N ASP A 24 -10.88 -11.78 -3.40
CA ASP A 24 -12.03 -11.70 -2.52
C ASP A 24 -11.66 -12.11 -1.09
N PRO A 25 -11.76 -11.20 -0.10
CA PRO A 25 -11.42 -11.55 1.27
C PRO A 25 -12.29 -12.67 1.86
N ASP A 26 -13.56 -12.77 1.45
CA ASP A 26 -14.44 -13.85 1.91
C ASP A 26 -13.92 -15.20 1.40
N GLU A 27 -13.67 -15.35 0.10
CA GLU A 27 -13.14 -16.59 -0.50
C GLU A 27 -11.73 -16.91 0.05
N TYR A 28 -10.88 -15.89 0.22
CA TYR A 28 -9.52 -16.07 0.76
C TYR A 28 -9.52 -16.65 2.18
N TYR A 29 -10.30 -16.07 3.09
CA TYR A 29 -10.34 -16.52 4.48
C TYR A 29 -11.14 -17.80 4.65
N GLU A 30 -12.23 -18.01 3.89
CA GLU A 30 -13.00 -19.24 3.90
C GLU A 30 -12.12 -20.44 3.47
N GLY A 31 -11.33 -20.28 2.42
CA GLY A 31 -10.36 -21.31 1.98
C GLY A 31 -9.33 -21.67 3.04
N LYS A 32 -9.06 -20.76 3.99
CA LYS A 32 -8.20 -20.96 5.16
C LYS A 32 -8.96 -21.30 6.45
N ARG A 33 -10.25 -21.63 6.36
CA ARG A 33 -11.12 -21.93 7.52
C ARG A 33 -11.17 -20.79 8.53
N ASN A 34 -11.09 -19.55 8.06
CA ASN A 34 -11.04 -18.33 8.86
C ASN A 34 -9.91 -18.31 9.91
N CYS A 35 -8.81 -18.99 9.63
CA CYS A 35 -7.64 -19.03 10.49
C CYS A 35 -6.38 -18.86 9.63
N ILE A 36 -5.49 -17.96 10.00
CA ILE A 36 -4.23 -17.74 9.31
C ILE A 36 -3.05 -18.12 10.19
N LEU A 37 -2.04 -18.73 9.57
CA LEU A 37 -0.72 -18.94 10.16
C LEU A 37 0.16 -17.76 9.75
N ILE A 38 0.62 -16.98 10.73
CA ILE A 38 1.35 -15.73 10.49
C ILE A 38 2.44 -15.54 11.54
N THR A 39 3.51 -14.82 11.22
CA THR A 39 4.50 -14.46 12.24
C THR A 39 3.94 -13.40 13.20
N GLN A 40 4.43 -13.38 14.43
CA GLN A 40 3.99 -12.37 15.41
C GLN A 40 4.27 -10.94 14.91
N GLN A 41 5.40 -10.74 14.21
CA GLN A 41 5.77 -9.44 13.65
C GLN A 41 4.79 -9.02 12.56
N ASP A 42 4.50 -9.90 11.59
CA ASP A 42 3.57 -9.57 10.51
C ASP A 42 2.14 -9.37 11.03
N TYR A 43 1.76 -10.12 12.08
CA TYR A 43 0.46 -9.93 12.72
C TYR A 43 0.36 -8.54 13.38
N LEU A 44 1.39 -8.14 14.12
CA LEU A 44 1.46 -6.81 14.74
C LEU A 44 1.38 -5.70 13.68
N ASP A 45 2.11 -5.86 12.57
CA ASP A 45 2.10 -4.92 11.47
C ASP A 45 0.71 -4.82 10.81
N ASN A 46 0.05 -5.96 10.59
CA ASN A 46 -1.29 -5.99 10.01
C ASN A 46 -2.34 -5.34 10.92
N LEU A 47 -2.25 -5.56 12.24
CA LEU A 47 -3.15 -4.90 13.21
C LEU A 47 -3.01 -3.38 13.11
N VAL A 48 -1.79 -2.87 13.12
CA VAL A 48 -1.51 -1.44 13.04
C VAL A 48 -1.96 -0.85 11.70
N TRP A 49 -1.73 -1.57 10.61
CA TRP A 49 -2.17 -1.15 9.28
C TRP A 49 -3.70 -1.05 9.20
N VAL A 50 -4.44 -2.08 9.63
CA VAL A 50 -5.91 -2.08 9.65
C VAL A 50 -6.43 -0.91 10.49
N TYR A 51 -5.86 -0.70 11.69
CA TYR A 51 -6.25 0.40 12.59
C TYR A 51 -6.19 1.75 11.87
N TYR A 52 -5.07 2.01 11.18
CA TYR A 52 -4.90 3.27 10.47
C TYR A 52 -5.74 3.37 9.20
N ARG A 53 -6.06 2.24 8.53
CA ARG A 53 -6.96 2.27 7.36
C ARG A 53 -8.39 2.58 7.76
N VAL A 54 -8.90 1.95 8.82
CA VAL A 54 -10.24 2.26 9.35
C VAL A 54 -10.37 3.74 9.68
N LYS A 55 -9.38 4.31 10.38
CA LYS A 55 -9.36 5.74 10.71
C LYS A 55 -9.23 6.65 9.48
N ARG A 56 -8.31 6.35 8.58
CA ARG A 56 -8.06 7.17 7.38
C ARG A 56 -9.27 7.25 6.47
N PHE A 57 -9.95 6.12 6.27
CA PHE A 57 -11.12 6.05 5.41
C PHE A 57 -12.42 6.38 6.17
N SER A 58 -12.33 6.74 7.44
CA SER A 58 -13.47 7.07 8.30
C SER A 58 -14.54 5.99 8.29
N LEU A 59 -14.15 4.72 8.29
CA LEU A 59 -15.06 3.59 8.28
C LEU A 59 -15.82 3.53 9.60
N THR A 60 -17.15 3.43 9.53
CA THR A 60 -18.02 3.42 10.70
C THR A 60 -18.48 2.02 11.09
N GLY A 61 -18.83 1.84 12.38
CA GLY A 61 -19.30 0.55 12.90
C GLY A 61 -18.21 -0.47 13.24
N TYR A 62 -16.95 -0.03 13.31
CA TYR A 62 -15.77 -0.86 13.61
C TYR A 62 -15.06 -0.48 14.92
N ASP A 63 -15.73 0.24 15.83
CA ASP A 63 -15.14 0.68 17.10
C ASP A 63 -14.67 -0.50 17.96
N ASP A 64 -15.43 -1.59 17.97
CA ASP A 64 -15.05 -2.83 18.66
C ASP A 64 -13.83 -3.52 18.01
N ILE A 65 -13.69 -3.45 16.69
CA ILE A 65 -12.48 -3.91 15.97
C ILE A 65 -11.28 -3.04 16.38
N LEU A 66 -11.43 -1.73 16.41
CA LEU A 66 -10.34 -0.83 16.83
C LEU A 66 -9.92 -1.09 18.28
N LEU A 67 -10.88 -1.30 19.19
CA LEU A 67 -10.59 -1.63 20.58
C LEU A 67 -9.85 -2.98 20.71
N ASN A 68 -10.31 -3.99 19.98
CA ASN A 68 -9.64 -5.30 19.95
C ASN A 68 -8.21 -5.19 19.38
N ILE A 69 -8.01 -4.40 18.32
CA ILE A 69 -6.70 -4.15 17.73
C ILE A 69 -5.77 -3.50 18.77
N GLU A 70 -6.23 -2.51 19.54
CA GLU A 70 -5.42 -1.87 20.58
C GLU A 70 -5.00 -2.86 21.69
N GLN A 71 -5.88 -3.78 22.06
CA GLN A 71 -5.57 -4.83 23.04
C GLN A 71 -4.53 -5.82 22.50
N GLU A 72 -4.73 -6.33 21.29
CA GLU A 72 -3.82 -7.26 20.65
C GLU A 72 -2.47 -6.57 20.33
N TYR A 73 -2.48 -5.31 19.91
CA TYR A 73 -1.27 -4.50 19.74
C TYR A 73 -0.45 -4.48 21.03
N ASN A 74 -1.06 -4.11 22.15
CA ASN A 74 -0.37 -4.04 23.43
C ASN A 74 0.22 -5.38 23.85
N LYS A 75 -0.48 -6.47 23.59
CA LYS A 75 -0.04 -7.83 23.87
C LYS A 75 1.19 -8.22 23.03
N TYR A 76 1.09 -8.11 21.70
CA TYR A 76 2.18 -8.51 20.80
C TYR A 76 3.36 -7.54 20.82
N PHE A 77 3.11 -6.27 21.00
CA PHE A 77 4.19 -5.30 21.21
C PHE A 77 5.04 -5.66 22.45
N ARG A 78 4.40 -6.01 23.57
CA ARG A 78 5.11 -6.44 24.77
C ARG A 78 5.88 -7.75 24.56
N LEU A 79 5.31 -8.70 23.85
CA LEU A 79 5.98 -9.97 23.55
C LEU A 79 7.25 -9.77 22.71
N ILE A 80 7.20 -8.92 21.71
CA ILE A 80 8.28 -8.73 20.75
C ILE A 80 9.31 -7.69 21.24
N TYR A 81 8.82 -6.55 21.73
CA TYR A 81 9.66 -5.38 22.03
C TYR A 81 9.83 -5.09 23.52
N GLY A 82 9.01 -5.67 24.41
CA GLY A 82 8.90 -5.29 25.81
C GLY A 82 10.23 -5.24 26.54
N ASP A 83 11.03 -6.30 26.41
CA ASP A 83 12.35 -6.38 27.07
C ASP A 83 13.36 -5.37 26.49
N ALA A 84 13.25 -5.08 25.20
CA ALA A 84 14.16 -4.16 24.51
C ALA A 84 13.90 -2.68 24.85
N VAL A 85 12.65 -2.33 25.20
CA VAL A 85 12.25 -0.93 25.50
C VAL A 85 12.19 -0.63 26.99
N SER A 86 12.37 -1.62 27.86
CA SER A 86 12.26 -1.47 29.34
C SER A 86 13.59 -1.38 30.07
N ASN A 87 14.72 -1.33 29.36
CA ASN A 87 16.05 -1.39 29.97
C ASN A 87 16.74 -0.02 30.04
N GLU A 88 17.76 0.05 30.91
CA GLU A 88 18.58 1.27 31.12
C GLU A 88 19.29 1.75 29.84
N PHE A 89 19.55 0.83 28.90
CA PHE A 89 20.16 1.17 27.61
C PHE A 89 19.23 2.07 26.79
N PHE A 90 17.92 1.77 26.75
CA PHE A 90 16.94 2.62 26.12
C PHE A 90 16.95 4.05 26.69
N ASP A 91 16.94 4.18 28.03
CA ASP A 91 16.99 5.48 28.69
C ASP A 91 18.26 6.25 28.38
N ALA A 92 19.40 5.55 28.24
CA ALA A 92 20.67 6.16 27.85
C ALA A 92 20.63 6.67 26.40
N VAL A 93 20.16 5.86 25.45
CA VAL A 93 20.02 6.24 24.04
C VAL A 93 19.08 7.44 23.90
N MET A 94 17.97 7.44 24.62
CA MET A 94 17.00 8.53 24.58
C MET A 94 17.51 9.82 25.21
N ARG A 95 18.34 9.74 26.25
CA ARG A 95 19.03 10.92 26.82
C ARG A 95 20.01 11.52 25.82
N GLU A 96 20.84 10.71 25.19
CA GLU A 96 21.79 11.14 24.16
C GLU A 96 21.08 11.79 22.97
N ALA A 97 20.00 11.19 22.51
CA ALA A 97 19.16 11.74 21.46
C ALA A 97 18.62 13.12 21.82
N ARG A 98 18.07 13.29 23.03
CA ARG A 98 17.55 14.59 23.49
C ARG A 98 18.63 15.66 23.57
N GLU A 99 19.81 15.30 24.06
CA GLU A 99 20.93 16.22 24.17
C GLU A 99 21.39 16.68 22.79
N TYR A 100 21.53 15.78 21.86
CA TYR A 100 21.85 16.08 20.48
C TYR A 100 20.84 17.05 19.84
N PHE A 101 19.55 16.77 19.95
CA PHE A 101 18.50 17.62 19.38
C PHE A 101 18.42 19.01 20.06
N ARG A 102 18.74 19.11 21.32
CA ARG A 102 18.87 20.43 22.01
C ARG A 102 20.01 21.27 21.42
N ASN A 103 21.13 20.64 21.12
CA ASN A 103 22.35 21.31 20.68
C ASN A 103 22.32 21.74 19.24
N THR A 104 21.48 21.10 18.38
CA THR A 104 21.41 21.37 16.94
C THR A 104 20.41 22.47 16.55
N ASN A 105 19.79 23.18 17.52
CA ASN A 105 18.75 24.19 17.27
C ASN A 105 17.61 23.71 16.35
N ASN A 106 17.41 22.41 16.24
CA ASN A 106 16.37 21.84 15.42
C ASN A 106 15.00 22.02 16.10
N ARG A 107 14.19 22.96 15.62
CA ARG A 107 12.87 23.29 16.19
C ARG A 107 11.93 22.07 16.25
N VAL A 108 12.10 21.10 15.38
CA VAL A 108 11.32 19.85 15.38
C VAL A 108 11.66 19.01 16.61
N ALA A 109 12.91 18.98 17.01
CA ALA A 109 13.37 18.22 18.17
C ALA A 109 13.07 18.90 19.52
N GLN A 110 12.87 20.20 19.55
CA GLN A 110 12.54 20.94 20.79
C GLN A 110 11.17 20.57 21.37
N GLY A 111 10.23 20.05 20.55
CA GLY A 111 8.92 19.57 21.00
C GLY A 111 8.95 18.27 21.82
N TYR A 112 10.03 17.51 21.76
CA TYR A 112 10.18 16.22 22.47
C TYR A 112 10.77 16.33 23.89
N GLY A 113 10.78 17.50 24.45
CA GLY A 113 11.60 17.90 25.61
C GLY A 113 11.27 17.31 26.97
N ASN A 114 10.15 16.64 27.26
CA ASN A 114 9.80 16.15 28.61
C ASN A 114 8.73 15.05 28.68
N THR A 115 8.47 14.32 27.62
CA THR A 115 7.44 13.29 27.61
C THR A 115 7.99 11.94 28.05
N HIS A 116 7.26 11.24 28.91
CA HIS A 116 7.41 9.80 29.09
C HIS A 116 7.22 9.13 27.73
N PHE A 117 8.20 8.35 27.30
CA PHE A 117 8.10 7.56 26.08
C PHE A 117 6.97 6.54 26.24
N SER A 118 5.97 6.64 25.40
CA SER A 118 4.93 5.64 25.29
C SER A 118 4.96 5.12 23.86
N PHE A 119 5.38 3.88 23.67
CA PHE A 119 5.32 3.21 22.38
C PHE A 119 3.87 2.86 22.04
N ARG A 120 3.08 3.90 21.73
CA ARG A 120 1.71 3.75 21.29
C ARG A 120 1.68 3.22 19.86
N ILE A 121 0.51 2.81 19.44
CA ILE A 121 0.26 2.37 18.06
C ILE A 121 0.68 3.43 17.02
N SER A 122 0.67 4.73 17.38
CA SER A 122 1.09 5.86 16.54
C SER A 122 2.59 5.87 16.26
N GLU A 123 3.41 5.71 17.30
CA GLU A 123 4.87 5.67 17.17
C GLU A 123 5.29 4.42 16.41
N TYR A 124 4.64 3.29 16.69
CA TYR A 124 4.88 2.06 15.96
C TYR A 124 4.54 2.18 14.47
N TYR A 125 3.39 2.73 14.12
CA TYR A 125 2.99 2.96 12.72
C TYR A 125 3.98 3.89 12.01
N SER A 126 4.45 4.92 12.70
CA SER A 126 5.46 5.83 12.17
C SER A 126 6.81 5.13 11.95
N ALA A 127 7.25 4.30 12.90
CA ALA A 127 8.45 3.48 12.77
C ALA A 127 8.34 2.47 11.62
N TRP A 128 7.17 1.86 11.45
CA TRP A 128 6.90 0.94 10.35
C TRP A 128 7.10 1.60 8.98
N LYS A 129 6.75 2.87 8.84
CA LYS A 129 6.98 3.64 7.60
C LYS A 129 8.46 3.86 7.27
N LEU A 130 9.35 3.76 8.25
CA LEU A 130 10.79 3.88 8.04
C LEU A 130 11.43 2.61 7.48
N ARG A 131 10.71 1.48 7.40
CA ARG A 131 11.31 0.18 7.00
C ARG A 131 11.86 0.14 5.59
N GLY A 132 11.54 1.10 4.74
CA GLY A 132 12.16 1.29 3.43
C GLY A 132 13.53 1.99 3.48
N ASP A 133 13.93 2.53 4.63
CA ASP A 133 15.21 3.19 4.81
C ASP A 133 16.34 2.16 4.93
N ASP A 134 17.58 2.56 4.58
CA ASP A 134 18.76 1.73 4.78
C ASP A 134 19.06 1.59 6.27
N PRO A 135 18.98 0.37 6.86
CA PRO A 135 19.19 0.18 8.26
C PRO A 135 20.63 0.46 8.73
N GLU A 136 21.64 0.38 7.87
CA GLU A 136 23.03 0.68 8.25
C GLU A 136 23.19 2.12 8.70
N CYS A 137 22.34 3.01 8.22
CA CYS A 137 22.31 4.42 8.61
C CYS A 137 21.97 4.65 10.09
N TYR A 138 21.30 3.69 10.70
CA TYR A 138 20.83 3.76 12.08
C TYR A 138 21.71 2.95 13.06
N LYS A 139 22.79 2.32 12.58
CA LYS A 139 23.58 1.35 13.35
C LYS A 139 24.59 1.97 14.32
N ASN A 140 25.30 3.01 13.89
CA ASN A 140 26.43 3.56 14.60
C ASN A 140 26.28 5.06 14.84
N GLY A 141 26.01 5.47 16.08
CA GLY A 141 25.93 6.89 16.39
C GLY A 141 24.76 7.58 15.67
N TYR A 142 23.69 6.89 15.58
CA TYR A 142 22.43 7.15 14.93
C TYR A 142 22.10 8.64 14.70
N PHE A 143 22.29 9.47 15.71
CA PHE A 143 21.96 10.89 15.60
C PHE A 143 23.08 11.76 15.00
N LYS A 144 24.33 11.31 15.05
CA LYS A 144 25.46 12.03 14.44
C LYS A 144 25.52 11.83 12.92
N GLU A 145 25.11 10.68 12.46
CA GLU A 145 25.11 10.36 11.03
C GLU A 145 23.95 10.99 10.27
N LEU A 146 22.84 11.31 10.95
CA LEU A 146 21.74 12.06 10.35
C LEU A 146 22.16 13.44 9.80
N GLU A 147 23.23 14.05 10.29
CA GLU A 147 23.76 15.31 9.75
C GLU A 147 24.57 15.11 8.46
N ASN A 148 25.28 13.99 8.33
CA ASN A 148 26.14 13.70 7.18
C ASN A 148 25.39 13.08 6.01
N PHE A 149 24.09 12.98 6.11
CA PHE A 149 23.20 12.34 5.17
C PHE A 149 22.93 13.15 3.90
N SER A 150 23.99 13.53 3.18
CA SER A 150 23.85 14.28 1.93
C SER A 150 23.16 13.47 0.81
N GLU A 151 23.33 12.14 0.80
CA GLU A 151 22.70 11.29 -0.20
C GLU A 151 21.25 10.96 0.16
N TRP A 152 20.96 10.65 1.41
CA TRP A 152 19.59 10.51 1.90
C TRP A 152 18.81 11.81 1.84
N LYS A 153 19.45 12.95 2.06
CA LYS A 153 18.87 14.24 1.74
C LYS A 153 18.39 14.30 0.30
N ARG A 154 19.04 13.69 -0.66
CA ARG A 154 18.57 13.66 -2.05
C ARG A 154 17.31 12.82 -2.23
N PHE A 155 17.15 11.70 -1.53
CA PHE A 155 15.94 10.89 -1.58
C PHE A 155 14.82 11.41 -0.68
N SER A 156 15.14 11.93 0.50
CA SER A 156 14.16 12.40 1.48
C SER A 156 13.81 13.87 1.36
N ILE A 157 14.61 14.66 0.67
CA ILE A 157 14.32 16.04 0.26
C ILE A 157 13.81 16.07 -1.19
N ASN A 158 13.14 15.08 -1.63
CA ASN A 158 12.11 15.36 -2.58
C ASN A 158 11.16 16.32 -1.87
N LYS A 159 11.13 17.58 -2.27
CA LYS A 159 10.30 18.65 -1.69
C LYS A 159 8.81 18.25 -1.63
N GLU A 160 8.44 17.20 -2.32
CA GLU A 160 7.12 16.61 -2.45
C GLU A 160 6.78 15.56 -1.37
N CYS A 161 7.75 15.07 -0.58
CA CYS A 161 7.51 14.17 0.55
C CYS A 161 8.14 14.69 1.86
N PRO A 162 7.74 15.86 2.37
CA PRO A 162 8.32 16.42 3.60
C PRO A 162 7.96 15.62 4.87
N ARG A 163 7.08 14.63 4.77
CA ARG A 163 6.51 13.90 5.91
C ARG A 163 7.47 12.85 6.50
N ASP A 164 8.14 12.09 5.64
CA ASP A 164 9.03 11.02 6.09
C ASP A 164 10.27 11.56 6.79
N TYR A 165 10.70 12.75 6.37
CA TYR A 165 11.78 13.47 7.01
C TYR A 165 11.56 13.75 8.50
N ARG A 166 10.34 14.15 8.90
CA ARG A 166 10.00 14.44 10.32
C ARG A 166 9.99 13.18 11.17
N ILE A 167 9.53 12.06 10.63
CA ILE A 167 9.48 10.77 11.32
C ILE A 167 10.89 10.31 11.69
N ARG A 168 11.86 10.51 10.81
CA ARG A 168 13.27 10.15 11.05
C ARG A 168 13.90 10.89 12.24
N TYR A 169 13.39 12.05 12.58
CA TYR A 169 13.83 12.83 13.75
C TYR A 169 13.06 12.49 15.03
N ASN A 170 12.08 11.59 14.95
CA ASN A 170 11.41 11.09 16.14
C ASN A 170 12.25 9.97 16.76
N PRO A 171 12.84 10.18 17.96
CA PRO A 171 13.74 9.20 18.55
C PRO A 171 13.06 7.87 18.88
N GLU A 172 11.77 7.88 19.25
CA GLU A 172 11.00 6.66 19.52
C GLU A 172 10.82 5.82 18.25
N CYS A 173 10.44 6.47 17.15
CA CYS A 173 10.26 5.82 15.87
C CYS A 173 11.55 5.22 15.33
N ALA A 174 12.63 5.97 15.46
CA ALA A 174 13.94 5.56 15.01
C ALA A 174 14.51 4.41 15.86
N TYR A 175 14.25 4.44 17.17
CA TYR A 175 14.66 3.36 18.06
C TYR A 175 13.89 2.05 17.76
N LEU A 176 12.58 2.13 17.56
CA LEU A 176 11.79 0.97 17.14
C LEU A 176 12.27 0.41 15.80
N TYR A 177 12.60 1.28 14.85
CA TYR A 177 13.20 0.89 13.58
C TYR A 177 14.54 0.16 13.77
N PHE A 178 15.42 0.71 14.60
CA PHE A 178 16.69 0.08 14.96
C PHE A 178 16.49 -1.29 15.61
N LEU A 179 15.57 -1.41 16.56
CA LEU A 179 15.24 -2.67 17.21
C LEU A 179 14.76 -3.73 16.22
N TYR A 180 13.89 -3.35 15.29
CA TYR A 180 13.40 -4.23 14.25
C TYR A 180 14.53 -4.83 13.40
N HIS A 181 15.51 -4.00 13.02
CA HIS A 181 16.60 -4.43 12.16
C HIS A 181 17.76 -5.12 12.88
N TYR A 182 18.06 -4.74 14.12
CA TYR A 182 19.30 -5.15 14.76
C TYR A 182 19.14 -5.90 16.10
N ASN A 183 18.02 -5.79 16.77
CA ASN A 183 17.87 -6.47 18.07
C ASN A 183 17.60 -7.97 17.86
N PRO A 184 18.46 -8.88 18.35
CA PRO A 184 18.29 -10.32 18.17
C PRO A 184 17.02 -10.86 18.83
N HIS A 185 16.64 -10.37 20.00
CA HIS A 185 15.43 -10.79 20.70
C HIS A 185 14.18 -10.43 19.88
N VAL A 186 14.09 -9.19 19.41
CA VAL A 186 12.97 -8.74 18.56
C VAL A 186 12.84 -9.59 17.29
N LYS A 187 13.98 -9.94 16.67
CA LYS A 187 13.98 -10.80 15.49
C LYS A 187 13.50 -12.23 15.79
N ILE A 188 13.93 -12.80 16.93
CA ILE A 188 13.55 -14.17 17.33
C ILE A 188 12.08 -14.22 17.69
N GLU A 189 11.62 -13.31 18.56
CA GLU A 189 10.22 -13.25 18.99
C GLU A 189 9.31 -12.91 17.83
N GLY A 190 9.69 -11.93 17.01
CA GLY A 190 8.92 -11.52 15.84
C GLY A 190 8.68 -12.63 14.81
N LYS A 191 9.65 -13.54 14.64
CA LYS A 191 9.56 -14.68 13.70
C LYS A 191 8.73 -15.86 14.21
N LYS A 192 8.34 -15.90 15.48
CA LYS A 192 7.49 -16.97 15.99
C LYS A 192 6.15 -16.97 15.28
N THR A 193 5.75 -18.12 14.80
CA THR A 193 4.49 -18.30 14.07
C THR A 193 3.34 -18.54 15.04
N ILE A 194 2.22 -17.93 14.77
CA ILE A 194 0.97 -18.03 15.53
C ILE A 194 -0.20 -18.33 14.60
N GLU A 195 -1.19 -19.03 15.13
CA GLU A 195 -2.49 -19.20 14.48
C GLU A 195 -3.45 -18.11 14.97
N VAL A 196 -4.02 -17.37 14.03
CA VAL A 196 -4.92 -16.25 14.32
C VAL A 196 -6.28 -16.51 13.69
N PRO A 197 -7.33 -16.67 14.50
CA PRO A 197 -8.69 -16.74 13.99
C PRO A 197 -9.14 -15.37 13.51
N ILE A 198 -9.72 -15.30 12.32
CA ILE A 198 -10.22 -14.06 11.72
C ILE A 198 -11.74 -14.05 11.81
N SER A 199 -12.29 -13.06 12.50
CA SER A 199 -13.75 -12.93 12.64
C SER A 199 -14.39 -12.45 11.33
N TYR A 200 -15.64 -12.84 11.10
CA TYR A 200 -16.42 -12.36 9.95
C TYR A 200 -16.48 -10.82 9.89
N LYS A 201 -16.56 -10.17 11.04
CA LYS A 201 -16.56 -8.69 11.11
C LYS A 201 -15.21 -8.10 10.65
N MET A 202 -14.09 -8.74 11.00
CA MET A 202 -12.76 -8.36 10.51
C MET A 202 -12.65 -8.54 8.99
N ILE A 203 -13.15 -9.66 8.45
CA ILE A 203 -13.17 -9.90 6.99
C ILE A 203 -13.96 -8.80 6.29
N LYS A 204 -15.14 -8.45 6.81
CA LYS A 204 -15.94 -7.34 6.29
C LYS A 204 -15.19 -6.00 6.33
N CYS A 205 -14.51 -5.72 7.43
CA CYS A 205 -13.67 -4.53 7.58
C CYS A 205 -12.55 -4.48 6.53
N ILE A 206 -11.84 -5.59 6.33
CA ILE A 206 -10.79 -5.72 5.31
C ILE A 206 -11.36 -5.49 3.90
N LYS A 207 -12.55 -6.02 3.61
CA LYS A 207 -13.23 -5.83 2.32
C LYS A 207 -13.59 -4.37 2.05
N GLU A 208 -14.05 -3.65 3.07
CA GLU A 208 -14.32 -2.21 2.95
C GLU A 208 -13.02 -1.41 2.77
N ILE A 209 -11.97 -1.73 3.53
CA ILE A 209 -10.65 -1.13 3.34
C ILE A 209 -10.13 -1.37 1.92
N GLN A 210 -10.23 -2.59 1.41
CA GLN A 210 -9.82 -2.95 0.06
C GLN A 210 -10.54 -2.10 -1.00
N ARG A 211 -11.86 -1.93 -0.84
CA ARG A 211 -12.66 -1.09 -1.73
C ARG A 211 -12.20 0.38 -1.70
N GLU A 212 -12.00 0.95 -0.54
CA GLU A 212 -11.52 2.32 -0.41
C GLU A 212 -10.11 2.49 -1.00
N MET A 213 -9.23 1.50 -0.80
CA MET A 213 -7.91 1.48 -1.43
C MET A 213 -7.99 1.45 -2.95
N GLN A 214 -8.89 0.65 -3.52
CA GLN A 214 -9.12 0.58 -4.97
C GLN A 214 -9.54 1.94 -5.52
N PHE A 215 -10.53 2.59 -4.91
CA PHE A 215 -10.97 3.93 -5.34
C PHE A 215 -9.90 5.00 -5.15
N TRP A 216 -9.11 4.91 -4.08
CA TRP A 216 -7.99 5.81 -3.87
C TRP A 216 -6.93 5.68 -4.98
N ILE A 217 -6.55 4.45 -5.35
CA ILE A 217 -5.58 4.18 -6.43
C ILE A 217 -6.13 4.66 -7.78
N SER A 218 -7.41 4.41 -8.04
CA SER A 218 -8.09 4.90 -9.25
C SER A 218 -8.02 6.43 -9.34
N LYS A 219 -8.33 7.14 -8.27
CA LYS A 219 -8.26 8.61 -8.22
C LYS A 219 -6.84 9.15 -8.44
N LEU A 220 -5.81 8.43 -8.05
CA LEU A 220 -4.42 8.79 -8.32
C LEU A 220 -3.99 8.52 -9.77
N GLY A 221 -4.81 7.82 -10.57
CA GLY A 221 -4.49 7.45 -11.94
C GLY A 221 -3.30 6.48 -12.05
N ILE A 222 -3.05 5.71 -11.00
CA ILE A 222 -2.00 4.69 -10.98
C ILE A 222 -2.53 3.44 -11.69
N GLY A 223 -1.76 2.93 -12.64
CA GLY A 223 -2.07 1.69 -13.34
C GLY A 223 -1.66 0.44 -12.56
N ILE A 224 -2.32 -0.68 -12.85
CA ILE A 224 -1.92 -1.99 -12.35
C ILE A 224 -1.46 -2.86 -13.51
N GLU A 225 -0.30 -3.46 -13.36
CA GLU A 225 0.21 -4.47 -14.26
C GLU A 225 -0.18 -5.84 -13.74
N VAL A 226 -0.90 -6.60 -14.55
CA VAL A 226 -1.27 -7.98 -14.25
C VAL A 226 -0.57 -8.93 -15.21
N ASN A 227 -0.16 -10.07 -14.70
CA ASN A 227 0.57 -11.09 -15.42
C ASN A 227 -0.17 -12.42 -15.23
N PRO A 228 -1.21 -12.72 -16.03
CA PRO A 228 -2.18 -13.79 -15.77
C PRO A 228 -1.54 -15.14 -15.40
N SER A 229 -0.57 -15.63 -16.16
CA SER A 229 0.11 -16.89 -15.86
C SER A 229 0.87 -16.85 -14.55
N SER A 230 1.68 -15.81 -14.32
CA SER A 230 2.41 -15.60 -13.06
C SER A 230 1.45 -15.43 -11.89
N ASN A 231 0.40 -14.62 -12.06
CA ASN A 231 -0.61 -14.39 -11.04
C ASN A 231 -1.36 -15.66 -10.63
N PHE A 232 -1.59 -16.58 -11.57
CA PHE A 232 -2.20 -17.86 -11.27
C PHE A 232 -1.32 -18.73 -10.33
N PHE A 233 0.00 -18.65 -10.47
CA PHE A 233 0.94 -19.39 -9.60
C PHE A 233 1.12 -18.76 -8.22
N ILE A 234 1.08 -17.44 -8.12
CA ILE A 234 1.35 -16.73 -6.86
C ILE A 234 0.08 -16.31 -6.12
N GLY A 235 -1.06 -16.22 -6.82
CA GLY A 235 -2.35 -15.84 -6.25
C GLY A 235 -3.06 -16.99 -5.54
N THR A 236 -4.19 -16.70 -4.94
CA THR A 236 -5.02 -17.67 -4.23
C THR A 236 -6.23 -18.13 -5.02
N PHE A 237 -6.46 -17.61 -6.21
CA PHE A 237 -7.54 -18.01 -7.10
C PHE A 237 -7.14 -19.25 -7.92
N ASP A 238 -8.09 -20.14 -8.13
CA ASP A 238 -7.93 -21.46 -8.79
C ASP A 238 -8.34 -21.47 -10.27
N ARG A 239 -8.87 -20.35 -10.79
CA ARG A 239 -9.41 -20.23 -12.16
C ARG A 239 -9.16 -18.83 -12.71
N TYR A 240 -8.80 -18.74 -13.97
CA TYR A 240 -8.54 -17.45 -14.62
C TYR A 240 -9.77 -16.53 -14.71
N ASP A 241 -11.01 -17.05 -14.71
CA ASP A 241 -12.23 -16.25 -14.67
C ASP A 241 -12.50 -15.63 -13.28
N LYS A 242 -11.74 -16.01 -12.26
CA LYS A 242 -11.71 -15.38 -10.93
C LYS A 242 -10.55 -14.42 -10.76
N HIS A 243 -9.79 -14.16 -11.81
CA HIS A 243 -8.64 -13.27 -11.71
C HIS A 243 -9.06 -11.87 -11.18
N PRO A 244 -8.32 -11.30 -10.23
CA PRO A 244 -8.63 -10.01 -9.60
C PRO A 244 -8.86 -8.85 -10.56
N VAL A 245 -8.27 -8.89 -11.75
CA VAL A 245 -8.36 -7.84 -12.77
C VAL A 245 -9.81 -7.42 -13.11
N PHE A 246 -10.76 -8.35 -13.08
CA PHE A 246 -12.17 -8.07 -13.40
C PHE A 246 -12.88 -7.20 -12.36
N LYS A 247 -12.36 -7.17 -11.13
CA LYS A 247 -12.84 -6.28 -10.06
C LYS A 247 -12.17 -4.91 -10.09
N LEU A 248 -11.04 -4.80 -10.76
CA LEU A 248 -10.29 -3.55 -10.88
C LEU A 248 -10.71 -2.72 -12.09
N TYR A 249 -11.05 -3.38 -13.20
CA TYR A 249 -11.45 -2.73 -14.44
C TYR A 249 -12.47 -3.58 -15.21
N ASN A 250 -13.65 -3.05 -15.47
CA ASN A 250 -14.72 -3.76 -16.18
C ASN A 250 -15.36 -2.97 -17.33
N LEU A 251 -14.81 -1.81 -17.68
CA LEU A 251 -15.31 -0.99 -18.77
C LEU A 251 -15.19 -1.73 -20.13
N GLY A 252 -16.32 -1.96 -20.76
CA GLY A 252 -16.45 -2.76 -21.98
C GLY A 252 -16.84 -4.21 -21.73
N LEU A 253 -16.73 -4.73 -20.50
CA LEU A 253 -17.15 -6.10 -20.15
C LEU A 253 -18.64 -6.20 -19.80
N THR A 254 -19.25 -5.09 -19.46
CA THR A 254 -20.68 -4.98 -19.10
C THR A 254 -21.28 -3.68 -19.60
N SER A 255 -22.58 -3.69 -19.87
CA SER A 255 -23.39 -2.49 -20.14
C SER A 255 -24.22 -2.06 -18.93
N SER A 256 -24.15 -2.77 -17.80
CA SER A 256 -24.85 -2.44 -16.57
C SER A 256 -24.18 -1.25 -15.89
N GLU A 257 -24.88 -0.13 -15.81
CA GLU A 257 -24.41 1.09 -15.16
C GLU A 257 -24.08 0.87 -13.68
N SER A 258 -24.89 0.07 -12.97
CA SER A 258 -24.61 -0.29 -11.58
C SER A 258 -23.24 -1.00 -11.46
N LYS A 259 -22.98 -2.03 -12.29
CA LYS A 259 -21.70 -2.75 -12.27
C LYS A 259 -20.51 -1.89 -12.66
N LEU A 260 -20.71 -0.93 -13.55
CA LEU A 260 -19.66 0.02 -13.94
C LEU A 260 -19.33 0.98 -12.79
N ASN A 261 -20.35 1.47 -12.07
CA ASN A 261 -20.17 2.39 -10.93
C ASN A 261 -19.61 1.70 -9.68
N GLU A 262 -19.84 0.41 -9.53
CA GLU A 262 -19.27 -0.40 -8.44
C GLU A 262 -17.78 -0.72 -8.63
N CYS A 263 -17.31 -0.72 -9.87
CA CYS A 263 -15.92 -1.02 -10.22
C CYS A 263 -15.07 0.27 -10.19
N PRO A 264 -13.89 0.26 -9.59
CA PRO A 264 -13.05 1.45 -9.46
C PRO A 264 -12.46 1.95 -10.79
N GLN A 265 -12.54 1.16 -11.86
CA GLN A 265 -12.00 1.46 -13.20
C GLN A 265 -10.52 1.84 -13.16
N ILE A 266 -9.72 1.11 -12.38
CA ILE A 266 -8.27 1.32 -12.32
C ILE A 266 -7.67 0.95 -13.68
N PRO A 267 -6.83 1.79 -14.30
CA PRO A 267 -6.16 1.43 -15.54
C PRO A 267 -5.31 0.15 -15.36
N VAL A 268 -5.54 -0.84 -16.21
CA VAL A 268 -4.84 -2.13 -16.13
C VAL A 268 -4.12 -2.42 -17.44
N CYS A 269 -2.93 -3.00 -17.37
CA CYS A 269 -2.26 -3.61 -18.51
C CYS A 269 -1.94 -5.07 -18.21
N ILE A 270 -1.97 -5.89 -19.28
CA ILE A 270 -1.56 -7.30 -19.22
C ILE A 270 -0.12 -7.39 -19.70
N ASN A 271 0.69 -8.16 -18.99
CA ASN A 271 2.10 -8.44 -19.31
C ASN A 271 2.42 -9.91 -19.08
N THR A 272 3.65 -10.33 -19.37
CA THR A 272 4.09 -11.73 -19.27
C THR A 272 4.82 -12.06 -17.98
N ASP A 273 5.28 -11.04 -17.24
CA ASP A 273 6.31 -11.21 -16.21
C ASP A 273 7.58 -11.81 -16.83
N ASP A 274 8.25 -12.74 -16.19
CA ASP A 274 9.43 -13.41 -16.70
C ASP A 274 9.06 -14.52 -17.70
N GLN A 275 9.22 -14.23 -18.99
CA GLN A 275 8.89 -15.16 -20.08
C GLN A 275 9.69 -16.45 -19.99
N GLY A 276 10.94 -16.40 -19.51
CA GLY A 276 11.79 -17.57 -19.38
C GLY A 276 11.30 -18.53 -18.31
N ILE A 277 10.73 -18.00 -17.21
CA ILE A 277 10.21 -18.82 -16.11
C ILE A 277 8.82 -19.37 -16.44
N PHE A 278 7.94 -18.53 -16.96
CA PHE A 278 6.52 -18.89 -17.19
C PHE A 278 6.27 -19.48 -18.58
N SER A 279 7.27 -19.52 -19.46
CA SER A 279 7.19 -20.05 -20.84
C SER A 279 5.95 -19.52 -21.59
N THR A 280 5.72 -18.22 -21.51
CA THR A 280 4.54 -17.55 -22.06
C THR A 280 4.90 -16.40 -23.00
N TYR A 281 3.95 -15.94 -23.77
CA TYR A 281 4.03 -14.76 -24.64
C TYR A 281 2.85 -13.84 -24.35
N LEU A 282 2.95 -12.59 -24.73
CA LEU A 282 1.94 -11.60 -24.49
C LEU A 282 0.56 -12.01 -25.09
N GLU A 283 0.56 -12.59 -26.29
CA GLU A 283 -0.63 -13.10 -26.95
C GLU A 283 -1.31 -14.22 -26.15
N ASN A 284 -0.50 -15.10 -25.51
CA ASN A 284 -1.02 -16.17 -24.67
C ASN A 284 -1.72 -15.60 -23.44
N GLU A 285 -1.13 -14.59 -22.81
CA GLU A 285 -1.72 -13.94 -21.62
C GLU A 285 -3.09 -13.33 -21.93
N TYR A 286 -3.21 -12.63 -23.05
CA TYR A 286 -4.50 -12.12 -23.53
C TYR A 286 -5.47 -13.24 -23.87
N ALA A 287 -5.00 -14.31 -24.54
CA ALA A 287 -5.83 -15.44 -24.92
C ALA A 287 -6.35 -16.22 -23.70
N LEU A 288 -5.52 -16.43 -22.68
CA LEU A 288 -5.93 -17.09 -21.43
C LEU A 288 -7.09 -16.35 -20.76
N ILE A 289 -6.99 -15.05 -20.64
CA ILE A 289 -8.04 -14.22 -20.03
C ILE A 289 -9.30 -14.22 -20.92
N ALA A 290 -9.16 -14.07 -22.23
CA ALA A 290 -10.32 -14.08 -23.16
C ALA A 290 -11.07 -15.42 -23.10
N LEU A 291 -10.35 -16.54 -23.16
CA LEU A 291 -10.91 -17.88 -23.08
C LEU A 291 -11.56 -18.15 -21.71
N ALA A 292 -10.98 -17.66 -20.63
CA ALA A 292 -11.55 -17.78 -19.30
C ALA A 292 -12.90 -17.06 -19.20
N LEU A 293 -13.00 -15.84 -19.74
CA LEU A 293 -14.25 -15.09 -19.79
C LEU A 293 -15.30 -15.75 -20.71
N GLU A 294 -14.91 -16.31 -21.87
CA GLU A 294 -15.82 -17.04 -22.76
C GLU A 294 -16.39 -18.31 -22.09
N LYS A 295 -15.61 -18.95 -21.23
CA LYS A 295 -16.02 -20.17 -20.51
C LYS A 295 -16.71 -19.89 -19.17
N ALA A 296 -16.66 -18.66 -18.68
CA ALA A 296 -17.29 -18.29 -17.43
C ALA A 296 -18.80 -18.47 -17.47
N LYS A 297 -19.35 -19.17 -16.46
CA LYS A 297 -20.78 -19.46 -16.35
C LYS A 297 -21.35 -18.83 -15.10
N ASP A 298 -22.61 -18.44 -15.16
CA ASP A 298 -23.40 -18.09 -13.99
C ASP A 298 -23.91 -19.36 -13.24
N LYS A 299 -24.66 -19.15 -12.18
CA LYS A 299 -25.23 -20.22 -11.37
C LYS A 299 -26.19 -21.13 -12.14
N ASP A 300 -26.76 -20.62 -13.22
CA ASP A 300 -27.71 -21.33 -14.08
C ASP A 300 -27.03 -22.01 -15.29
N GLY A 301 -25.70 -21.95 -15.37
CA GLY A 301 -24.88 -22.52 -16.43
C GLY A 301 -24.87 -21.73 -17.73
N LYS A 302 -25.44 -20.50 -17.75
CA LYS A 302 -25.39 -19.59 -18.90
C LYS A 302 -24.04 -18.85 -18.93
N ASN A 303 -23.66 -18.40 -20.14
CA ASN A 303 -22.47 -17.57 -20.29
C ASN A 303 -22.62 -16.29 -19.47
N LEU A 304 -21.64 -16.03 -18.60
CA LEU A 304 -21.63 -14.87 -17.72
C LEU A 304 -21.41 -13.57 -18.52
N TYR A 305 -20.66 -13.67 -19.62
CA TYR A 305 -20.30 -12.53 -20.45
C TYR A 305 -20.71 -12.74 -21.91
N ASN A 306 -21.09 -11.67 -22.58
CA ASN A 306 -21.30 -11.67 -24.01
C ASN A 306 -19.94 -11.59 -24.72
N ARG A 307 -19.75 -12.39 -25.76
CA ARG A 307 -18.49 -12.46 -26.52
C ARG A 307 -18.04 -11.11 -27.08
N MET A 308 -18.98 -10.28 -27.56
CA MET A 308 -18.64 -8.94 -28.05
C MET A 308 -18.05 -8.04 -26.93
N TYR A 309 -18.62 -8.14 -25.73
CA TYR A 309 -18.13 -7.38 -24.59
C TYR A 309 -16.74 -7.86 -24.13
N ILE A 310 -16.48 -9.17 -24.22
CA ILE A 310 -15.15 -9.72 -23.93
C ILE A 310 -14.11 -9.09 -24.87
N TYR A 311 -14.34 -9.09 -26.18
CA TYR A 311 -13.40 -8.50 -27.13
C TYR A 311 -13.27 -6.98 -26.99
N GLN A 312 -14.36 -6.29 -26.67
CA GLN A 312 -14.31 -4.87 -26.36
C GLN A 312 -13.44 -4.58 -25.16
N TRP A 313 -13.58 -5.36 -24.09
CA TRP A 313 -12.80 -5.23 -22.88
C TRP A 313 -11.32 -5.54 -23.13
N ILE A 314 -11.00 -6.61 -23.86
CA ILE A 314 -9.65 -6.97 -24.27
C ILE A 314 -8.99 -5.81 -25.05
N GLU A 315 -9.71 -5.21 -25.99
CA GLU A 315 -9.19 -4.07 -26.75
C GLU A 315 -8.98 -2.84 -25.88
N ASN A 316 -9.84 -2.59 -24.89
CA ASN A 316 -9.65 -1.52 -23.92
C ASN A 316 -8.38 -1.77 -23.09
N ILE A 317 -8.16 -2.98 -22.57
CA ILE A 317 -6.96 -3.36 -21.83
C ILE A 317 -5.71 -3.18 -22.71
N ARG A 318 -5.76 -3.59 -23.97
CA ARG A 318 -4.63 -3.40 -24.91
C ARG A 318 -4.30 -1.92 -25.10
N LYS A 319 -5.31 -1.06 -25.25
CA LYS A 319 -5.12 0.40 -25.36
C LYS A 319 -4.52 0.99 -24.06
N LEU A 320 -5.02 0.57 -22.91
CA LEU A 320 -4.46 0.96 -21.62
C LEU A 320 -2.99 0.51 -21.48
N GLY A 321 -2.65 -0.69 -21.95
CA GLY A 321 -1.27 -1.17 -21.95
C GLY A 321 -0.33 -0.27 -22.76
N LEU A 322 -0.78 0.24 -23.90
CA LEU A 322 -0.01 1.21 -24.69
C LEU A 322 0.14 2.56 -23.97
N GLN A 323 -0.90 3.03 -23.28
CA GLN A 323 -0.87 4.28 -22.53
C GLN A 323 0.05 4.19 -21.29
N LEU A 324 0.06 3.03 -20.64
CA LEU A 324 0.90 2.75 -19.48
C LEU A 324 2.34 2.33 -19.83
N SER A 325 2.67 2.23 -21.12
CA SER A 325 4.02 1.89 -21.58
C SER A 325 5.00 3.02 -21.25
N PHE A 326 6.19 2.66 -20.75
CA PHE A 326 7.30 3.59 -20.55
C PHE A 326 8.13 3.82 -21.82
N ALA A 327 7.83 3.13 -22.91
CA ALA A 327 8.50 3.32 -24.18
C ALA A 327 8.19 4.73 -24.73
N LYS A 328 9.23 5.47 -25.11
CA LYS A 328 9.03 6.72 -25.88
C LYS A 328 8.41 6.33 -27.23
N PRO A 329 7.26 6.90 -27.62
CA PRO A 329 6.72 6.63 -28.94
C PRO A 329 7.71 7.10 -30.00
N GLN A 330 8.10 6.22 -30.91
CA GLN A 330 8.81 6.58 -32.16
C GLN A 330 7.82 7.22 -33.15
N ILE A 331 7.09 8.24 -32.74
CA ILE A 331 6.06 8.87 -33.51
C ILE A 331 6.46 10.31 -33.78
N SER A 332 6.34 10.77 -35.04
CA SER A 332 6.59 12.15 -35.43
C SER A 332 5.82 13.12 -34.55
N GLU A 333 6.40 14.27 -34.23
CA GLU A 333 5.84 15.31 -33.34
C GLU A 333 4.37 15.65 -33.65
N GLN A 334 3.93 15.57 -34.89
CA GLN A 334 2.53 15.84 -35.30
C GLN A 334 1.50 14.80 -34.82
N LYS A 335 1.92 13.53 -34.56
CA LYS A 335 1.04 12.50 -33.98
C LYS A 335 1.06 12.51 -32.45
N ILE A 336 2.08 13.11 -31.85
CA ILE A 336 2.19 13.28 -30.39
C ILE A 336 1.12 14.26 -29.89
N ASP A 337 0.83 15.32 -30.65
CA ASP A 337 -0.14 16.34 -30.22
C ASP A 337 -1.58 15.79 -30.10
N THR A 338 -1.96 14.81 -30.93
CA THR A 338 -3.28 14.15 -30.81
C THR A 338 -3.35 13.16 -29.65
N LEU A 339 -2.25 12.47 -29.33
CA LEU A 339 -2.18 11.52 -28.20
C LEU A 339 -1.91 12.24 -26.86
N VAL A 340 -1.19 13.37 -26.91
CA VAL A 340 -0.91 14.23 -25.76
C VAL A 340 -2.10 15.12 -25.43
N GLY A 341 -2.97 15.43 -26.42
CA GLY A 341 -4.25 16.08 -26.18
C GLY A 341 -5.05 15.30 -25.13
N ASP A 342 -5.21 14.02 -25.31
CA ASP A 342 -5.92 13.16 -24.35
C ASP A 342 -5.18 13.01 -23.01
N LYS A 343 -3.84 12.99 -23.02
CA LYS A 343 -3.04 12.98 -21.77
C LYS A 343 -3.05 14.31 -21.03
N LYS A 344 -3.01 15.44 -21.74
CA LYS A 344 -3.17 16.78 -21.15
C LYS A 344 -4.59 16.97 -20.62
N GLN A 345 -5.59 16.46 -21.31
CA GLN A 345 -6.97 16.46 -20.84
C GLN A 345 -7.06 15.66 -19.54
N CYS A 346 -6.58 14.43 -19.51
CA CYS A 346 -6.54 13.61 -18.31
C CYS A 346 -5.75 14.29 -17.16
N TYR A 347 -4.62 14.91 -17.45
CA TYR A 347 -3.83 15.64 -16.45
C TYR A 347 -4.53 16.91 -15.96
N ASN A 348 -5.20 17.65 -16.86
CA ASN A 348 -5.99 18.83 -16.50
C ASN A 348 -7.25 18.44 -15.73
N ASP A 349 -7.98 17.43 -16.16
CA ASP A 349 -9.15 16.90 -15.48
C ASP A 349 -8.77 16.37 -14.09
N TYR A 350 -7.62 15.71 -13.94
CA TYR A 350 -7.09 15.29 -12.65
C TYR A 350 -6.64 16.45 -11.77
N SER A 351 -6.00 17.47 -12.34
CA SER A 351 -5.58 18.65 -11.58
C SER A 351 -6.77 19.50 -11.14
N GLU A 352 -7.86 19.53 -11.91
CA GLU A 352 -9.14 20.13 -11.53
C GLU A 352 -9.85 19.31 -10.47
N ILE A 353 -9.92 17.99 -10.61
CA ILE A 353 -10.48 17.08 -9.60
C ILE A 353 -9.71 17.17 -8.27
N ILE A 354 -8.39 17.34 -8.31
CA ILE A 354 -7.57 17.55 -7.11
C ILE A 354 -7.84 18.93 -6.50
N LYS A 355 -8.05 19.96 -7.32
CA LYS A 355 -8.39 21.32 -6.86
C LYS A 355 -9.81 21.43 -6.32
N GLU A 356 -10.77 20.76 -6.93
CA GLU A 356 -12.16 20.75 -6.49
C GLU A 356 -12.41 19.88 -5.25
N ASN A 357 -11.62 18.83 -5.05
CA ASN A 357 -11.70 17.95 -3.90
C ASN A 357 -10.84 18.46 -2.74
N LYS A 358 -11.31 19.50 -2.03
CA LYS A 358 -10.77 19.91 -0.72
C LYS A 358 -10.63 18.73 0.28
N HIS A 359 -11.33 17.63 0.02
CA HIS A 359 -11.25 16.40 0.79
C HIS A 359 -9.92 15.64 0.56
N ILE A 360 -9.30 15.79 -0.60
CA ILE A 360 -7.96 15.23 -0.88
C ILE A 360 -6.89 16.07 -0.20
N GLU A 361 -7.01 17.39 -0.17
CA GLU A 361 -6.15 18.25 0.64
C GLU A 361 -6.29 17.92 2.13
N SER A 362 -7.52 17.66 2.63
CA SER A 362 -7.72 17.22 4.01
C SER A 362 -7.15 15.82 4.28
N ILE A 363 -7.11 14.91 3.31
CA ILE A 363 -6.43 13.61 3.43
C ILE A 363 -4.90 13.81 3.53
N TYR A 364 -4.36 14.80 2.83
CA TYR A 364 -2.97 15.20 2.97
C TYR A 364 -2.72 16.03 4.24
N ASP A 365 -3.64 16.89 4.65
CA ASP A 365 -3.56 17.71 5.86
C ASP A 365 -3.79 16.92 7.14
N TYR A 366 -4.61 15.85 7.13
CA TYR A 366 -4.84 15.00 8.31
C TYR A 366 -3.54 14.36 8.83
N ASN A 367 -2.61 14.05 7.94
CA ASN A 367 -1.27 13.59 8.36
C ASN A 367 -0.35 14.74 8.81
N VAL A 368 -0.69 15.99 8.53
CA VAL A 368 0.04 17.18 9.01
C VAL A 368 -0.53 17.63 10.36
N SER A 369 -1.85 17.48 10.60
CA SER A 369 -2.48 17.83 11.87
C SER A 369 -2.15 16.86 13.00
N ASP A 370 -1.93 15.57 12.72
CA ASP A 370 -1.43 14.61 13.70
C ASP A 370 0.00 14.94 14.17
N PHE A 371 0.71 15.77 13.39
CA PHE A 371 2.03 16.31 13.72
C PHE A 371 2.02 17.80 14.07
N SER A 372 0.85 18.47 14.08
CA SER A 372 0.72 19.89 14.44
C SER A 372 0.91 20.19 15.95
N VAL A 373 1.21 19.17 16.74
CA VAL A 373 1.74 19.35 18.11
C VAL A 373 3.18 19.90 18.10
N CYS A 374 3.75 20.11 16.91
CA CYS A 374 5.07 20.72 16.70
C CYS A 374 4.95 22.07 15.96
N ARG A 375 4.09 22.96 16.45
CA ARG A 375 4.22 24.40 16.20
C ARG A 375 4.71 25.11 17.43
#